data_2a3a022a32f70eeb70cebea16a49c351
#
_entry.id   2a3a022a32f70eeb70cebea16a49c351
#
_cell.length_a   1.000
_cell.length_b   1.000
_cell.length_c   1.000
_cell.angle_alpha   90.00
_cell.angle_beta   90.00
_cell.angle_gamma   90.00
#
_symmetry.space_group_name_H-M   'P 1'
#
loop_
_entity.id
_entity.type
_entity.pdbx_description
1 polymer ?
#
loop_
_entity_poly.entity_id
_entity_poly.type
_entity_poly.pdbx_seq_one_letter_code
_entity_poly.pdbx_strand_id
1 'polypeptide(L)'
;MRYSGIGGQAVMEGVMMKNQEKYAVAVRKPDQEIVVETSTYEGLIKNKKIRNMPVLRGVFSFIESLVLGMKTLTFSASFFEEEEEEKSGSRKAEKRAGAKKPAPTEEEQKKKEKRQENVLMGGTVAISIVLAVAIFMVLPYYISVFFQRFITSQTLLALLEGVIRLTIFIGYVAAISLMPDIKRVYMYHGAEHKCINCIEQGMDLTVENVRKSSRLHKRCGTSFLLIVMLISIVFFLFIRVDNRILQLLLQRITTREPDDSMIEVGIASVEAVFDWKSYVKEIREQA
;
A
#
# COMPACT_ATOMS: atom_id res chain seq x y z
N MET A 1 20.49 -7.49 -22.34
CA MET A 1 19.17 -7.09 -21.89
C MET A 1 19.07 -5.57 -21.98
N ARG A 2 18.21 -5.03 -22.81
CA ARG A 2 18.03 -3.59 -22.99
C ARG A 2 16.75 -3.17 -22.24
N TYR A 3 16.81 -2.09 -21.49
CA TYR A 3 15.66 -1.56 -20.77
C TYR A 3 14.56 -1.06 -21.71
N SER A 4 13.35 -1.63 -21.60
CA SER A 4 12.22 -1.29 -22.47
C SER A 4 11.42 -0.07 -22.01
N GLY A 5 11.52 0.30 -20.75
CA GLY A 5 10.68 1.34 -20.12
C GLY A 5 9.24 0.91 -19.87
N ILE A 6 8.87 -0.33 -20.17
CA ILE A 6 7.53 -0.87 -19.92
C ILE A 6 7.47 -1.39 -18.49
N GLY A 7 6.40 -1.08 -17.79
CA GLY A 7 6.00 -1.68 -16.53
C GLY A 7 4.57 -2.16 -16.62
N GLY A 8 4.16 -3.01 -15.69
CA GLY A 8 2.80 -3.53 -15.68
C GLY A 8 2.28 -3.81 -14.28
N GLN A 9 1.07 -4.32 -14.26
CA GLN A 9 0.39 -4.78 -13.06
C GLN A 9 -0.62 -5.87 -13.45
N ALA A 10 -0.63 -6.96 -12.69
CA ALA A 10 -1.71 -7.94 -12.83
C ALA A 10 -3.03 -7.36 -12.28
N VAL A 11 -4.11 -7.66 -12.98
CA VAL A 11 -5.48 -7.37 -12.59
C VAL A 11 -6.30 -8.66 -12.59
N MET A 12 -7.57 -8.60 -12.23
CA MET A 12 -8.44 -9.78 -12.28
C MET A 12 -8.53 -10.29 -13.72
N GLU A 13 -8.16 -11.56 -13.93
CA GLU A 13 -8.13 -12.24 -15.25
C GLU A 13 -7.43 -11.45 -16.36
N GLY A 14 -6.41 -10.65 -16.01
CA GLY A 14 -5.78 -9.80 -16.99
C GLY A 14 -4.47 -9.16 -16.54
N VAL A 15 -3.93 -8.34 -17.45
CA VAL A 15 -2.69 -7.57 -17.24
C VAL A 15 -2.89 -6.15 -17.75
N MET A 16 -2.47 -5.18 -16.95
CA MET A 16 -2.26 -3.80 -17.37
C MET A 16 -0.79 -3.63 -17.72
N MET A 17 -0.49 -3.05 -18.89
CA MET A 17 0.84 -2.62 -19.28
C MET A 17 0.88 -1.13 -19.50
N LYS A 18 1.95 -0.48 -19.02
CA LYS A 18 2.16 0.96 -19.14
C LYS A 18 3.50 1.25 -19.78
N ASN A 19 3.49 2.14 -20.75
CA ASN A 19 4.70 2.71 -21.35
C ASN A 19 4.57 4.24 -21.37
N GLN A 20 5.34 4.93 -20.52
CA GLN A 20 5.26 6.36 -20.31
C GLN A 20 3.84 6.80 -19.90
N GLU A 21 3.14 7.58 -20.74
CA GLU A 21 1.77 8.07 -20.49
C GLU A 21 0.68 7.13 -21.03
N LYS A 22 1.05 6.20 -21.91
CA LYS A 22 0.09 5.24 -22.49
C LYS A 22 0.02 3.98 -21.62
N TYR A 23 -1.19 3.50 -21.39
CA TYR A 23 -1.40 2.21 -20.78
C TYR A 23 -2.51 1.44 -21.51
N ALA A 24 -2.43 0.13 -21.44
CA ALA A 24 -3.45 -0.77 -21.93
C ALA A 24 -3.79 -1.80 -20.86
N VAL A 25 -5.06 -2.15 -20.74
CA VAL A 25 -5.54 -3.24 -19.88
C VAL A 25 -6.13 -4.32 -20.79
N ALA A 26 -5.56 -5.51 -20.73
CA ALA A 26 -6.09 -6.69 -21.41
C ALA A 26 -6.72 -7.63 -20.39
N VAL A 27 -7.99 -7.95 -20.55
CA VAL A 27 -8.76 -8.81 -19.65
C VAL A 27 -9.39 -9.95 -20.45
N ARG A 28 -9.31 -11.18 -19.95
CA ARG A 28 -10.04 -12.32 -20.47
C ARG A 28 -11.38 -12.40 -19.76
N LYS A 29 -12.45 -12.13 -20.50
CA LYS A 29 -13.82 -12.25 -20.01
C LYS A 29 -14.22 -13.70 -19.72
N PRO A 30 -15.33 -13.94 -19.00
CA PRO A 30 -15.85 -15.29 -18.77
C PRO A 30 -16.16 -16.07 -20.06
N ASP A 31 -16.59 -15.36 -21.12
CA ASP A 31 -16.84 -15.93 -22.46
C ASP A 31 -15.55 -16.29 -23.24
N GLN A 32 -14.36 -16.14 -22.59
CA GLN A 32 -13.04 -16.39 -23.14
C GLN A 32 -12.55 -15.36 -24.16
N GLU A 33 -13.34 -14.34 -24.49
CA GLU A 33 -12.89 -13.21 -25.32
C GLU A 33 -11.85 -12.35 -24.57
N ILE A 34 -10.85 -11.86 -25.30
CA ILE A 34 -9.87 -10.91 -24.74
C ILE A 34 -10.29 -9.51 -25.13
N VAL A 35 -10.64 -8.71 -24.16
CA VAL A 35 -10.90 -7.27 -24.33
C VAL A 35 -9.66 -6.50 -24.00
N VAL A 36 -9.28 -5.53 -24.87
CA VAL A 36 -8.15 -4.64 -24.67
C VAL A 36 -8.65 -3.20 -24.68
N GLU A 37 -8.51 -2.51 -23.55
CA GLU A 37 -8.77 -1.08 -23.44
C GLU A 37 -7.44 -0.32 -23.37
N THR A 38 -7.29 0.68 -24.23
CA THR A 38 -6.13 1.58 -24.26
C THR A 38 -6.51 2.97 -23.81
N SER A 39 -5.69 3.60 -22.99
CA SER A 39 -5.93 4.95 -22.50
C SER A 39 -4.61 5.67 -22.19
N THR A 40 -4.71 6.96 -21.93
CA THR A 40 -3.58 7.79 -21.51
C THR A 40 -3.74 8.21 -20.05
N TYR A 41 -2.64 8.25 -19.31
CA TYR A 41 -2.59 8.70 -17.94
C TYR A 41 -1.56 9.84 -17.81
N GLU A 42 -2.05 11.06 -17.71
CA GLU A 42 -1.22 12.26 -17.65
C GLU A 42 -0.55 12.50 -16.28
N GLY A 43 -0.85 11.65 -15.29
CA GLY A 43 -0.39 11.79 -13.91
C GLY A 43 -1.23 12.78 -13.08
N LEU A 44 -1.13 12.70 -11.74
CA LEU A 44 -1.86 13.56 -10.81
C LEU A 44 -1.30 14.98 -10.77
N ILE A 45 0.00 15.15 -11.02
CA ILE A 45 0.69 16.44 -10.91
C ILE A 45 1.13 16.95 -12.28
N LYS A 46 0.44 17.98 -12.76
CA LYS A 46 0.77 18.65 -14.02
C LYS A 46 2.05 19.49 -13.95
N ASN A 47 2.46 19.94 -12.75
CA ASN A 47 3.66 20.76 -12.57
C ASN A 47 4.93 19.89 -12.61
N LYS A 48 5.66 19.95 -13.73
CA LYS A 48 6.90 19.19 -13.97
C LYS A 48 8.00 19.46 -12.94
N LYS A 49 8.08 20.68 -12.36
CA LYS A 49 9.09 21.02 -11.35
C LYS A 49 8.86 20.24 -10.05
N ILE A 50 7.62 20.18 -9.58
CA ILE A 50 7.24 19.44 -8.36
C ILE A 50 7.39 17.94 -8.59
N ARG A 51 6.96 17.43 -9.74
CA ARG A 51 7.06 16.00 -10.10
C ARG A 51 8.50 15.48 -10.15
N ASN A 52 9.47 16.34 -10.50
CA ASN A 52 10.87 15.96 -10.64
C ASN A 52 11.72 16.19 -9.38
N MET A 53 11.14 16.70 -8.28
CA MET A 53 11.89 16.88 -7.03
C MET A 53 12.34 15.52 -6.49
N PRO A 54 13.62 15.36 -6.07
CA PRO A 54 14.11 14.14 -5.42
C PRO A 54 13.18 13.79 -4.25
N VAL A 55 13.00 12.60 -3.84
CA VAL A 55 12.10 12.13 -2.78
C VAL A 55 10.61 12.27 -3.16
N LEU A 56 10.10 13.47 -3.47
CA LEU A 56 8.70 13.69 -3.83
C LEU A 56 8.31 12.94 -5.10
N ARG A 57 9.20 12.84 -6.07
CA ARG A 57 8.98 12.04 -7.28
C ARG A 57 8.62 10.60 -6.98
N GLY A 58 9.30 9.97 -6.01
CA GLY A 58 9.02 8.59 -5.60
C GLY A 58 7.63 8.43 -4.98
N VAL A 59 7.27 9.35 -4.08
CA VAL A 59 5.97 9.37 -3.41
C VAL A 59 4.84 9.57 -4.44
N PHE A 60 5.00 10.53 -5.35
CA PHE A 60 3.99 10.78 -6.39
C PHE A 60 3.85 9.61 -7.35
N SER A 61 4.96 9.03 -7.84
CA SER A 61 4.92 7.83 -8.69
C SER A 61 4.25 6.66 -8.00
N PHE A 62 4.44 6.50 -6.69
CA PHE A 62 3.77 5.46 -5.91
C PHE A 62 2.26 5.70 -5.82
N ILE A 63 1.83 6.93 -5.48
CA ILE A 63 0.40 7.30 -5.43
C ILE A 63 -0.25 7.14 -6.82
N GLU A 64 0.43 7.60 -7.87
CA GLU A 64 -0.05 7.44 -9.26
C GLU A 64 -0.21 5.96 -9.64
N SER A 65 0.73 5.11 -9.23
CA SER A 65 0.64 3.66 -9.46
C SER A 65 -0.53 3.03 -8.71
N LEU A 66 -0.81 3.47 -7.48
CA LEU A 66 -1.97 3.01 -6.71
C LEU A 66 -3.28 3.43 -7.36
N VAL A 67 -3.40 4.69 -7.76
CA VAL A 67 -4.63 5.22 -8.41
C VAL A 67 -4.88 4.50 -9.73
N LEU A 68 -3.85 4.36 -10.56
CA LEU A 68 -3.97 3.65 -11.84
C LEU A 68 -4.29 2.17 -11.61
N GLY A 69 -3.62 1.54 -10.64
CA GLY A 69 -3.85 0.15 -10.27
C GLY A 69 -5.28 -0.10 -9.79
N MET A 70 -5.81 0.76 -8.95
CA MET A 70 -7.21 0.69 -8.49
C MET A 70 -8.18 0.83 -9.67
N LYS A 71 -7.97 1.82 -10.53
CA LYS A 71 -8.81 2.04 -11.72
C LYS A 71 -8.83 0.81 -12.63
N THR A 72 -7.68 0.23 -12.92
CA THR A 72 -7.57 -0.94 -13.82
C THR A 72 -8.08 -2.22 -13.17
N LEU A 73 -7.93 -2.36 -11.86
CA LEU A 73 -8.51 -3.48 -11.10
C LEU A 73 -10.04 -3.40 -11.09
N THR A 74 -10.63 -2.23 -10.82
CA THR A 74 -12.08 -2.03 -10.88
C THR A 74 -12.62 -2.30 -12.28
N PHE A 75 -11.91 -1.82 -13.33
CA PHE A 75 -12.28 -2.13 -14.71
C PHE A 75 -12.29 -3.63 -14.99
N SER A 76 -11.26 -4.36 -14.53
CA SER A 76 -11.23 -5.81 -14.75
C SER A 76 -12.29 -6.55 -13.95
N ALA A 77 -12.60 -6.11 -12.73
CA ALA A 77 -13.62 -6.71 -11.87
C ALA A 77 -15.04 -6.55 -12.43
N SER A 78 -15.34 -5.43 -13.10
CA SER A 78 -16.69 -5.16 -13.62
C SER A 78 -17.20 -6.22 -14.59
N PHE A 79 -16.32 -6.89 -15.34
CA PHE A 79 -16.72 -7.99 -16.24
C PHE A 79 -17.21 -9.26 -15.51
N PHE A 80 -16.86 -9.40 -14.23
CA PHE A 80 -17.23 -10.56 -13.42
C PHE A 80 -18.40 -10.26 -12.49
N GLU A 81 -18.56 -9.02 -12.06
CA GLU A 81 -19.69 -8.54 -11.25
C GLU A 81 -21.02 -8.63 -12.04
N GLU A 82 -21.04 -8.25 -13.33
CA GLU A 82 -22.20 -8.37 -14.21
C GLU A 82 -22.70 -9.80 -14.32
N GLU A 83 -21.81 -10.79 -14.41
CA GLU A 83 -22.18 -12.22 -14.45
C GLU A 83 -22.76 -12.73 -13.13
N GLU A 84 -22.25 -12.27 -11.99
CA GLU A 84 -22.78 -12.64 -10.67
C GLU A 84 -24.15 -12.02 -10.43
N GLU A 85 -24.39 -10.79 -10.90
CA GLU A 85 -25.70 -10.15 -10.85
C GLU A 85 -26.72 -10.84 -11.75
N GLU A 86 -26.38 -11.24 -12.97
CA GLU A 86 -27.24 -12.01 -13.84
C GLU A 86 -27.63 -13.38 -13.22
N LYS A 87 -26.66 -14.08 -12.64
CA LYS A 87 -26.88 -15.36 -11.93
C LYS A 87 -27.69 -15.17 -10.64
N SER A 88 -27.50 -14.08 -9.93
CA SER A 88 -28.23 -13.75 -8.70
C SER A 88 -29.63 -13.16 -8.98
N GLY A 89 -29.78 -12.37 -10.05
CA GLY A 89 -31.04 -11.82 -10.51
C GLY A 89 -32.04 -12.89 -10.93
N SER A 90 -31.57 -13.94 -11.62
CA SER A 90 -32.37 -15.14 -11.98
C SER A 90 -32.90 -15.86 -10.75
N ARG A 91 -32.12 -15.97 -9.66
CA ARG A 91 -32.54 -16.58 -8.38
C ARG A 91 -33.50 -15.70 -7.56
N LYS A 92 -33.44 -14.37 -7.70
CA LYS A 92 -34.33 -13.43 -7.01
C LYS A 92 -35.68 -13.28 -7.71
N ALA A 93 -35.76 -13.46 -9.04
CA ALA A 93 -37.01 -13.43 -9.81
C ALA A 93 -37.93 -14.59 -9.45
N GLU A 94 -37.38 -15.78 -9.21
CA GLU A 94 -38.14 -16.97 -8.79
C GLU A 94 -38.75 -16.84 -7.37
N LYS A 95 -38.18 -16.06 -6.49
CA LYS A 95 -38.66 -15.88 -5.10
C LYS A 95 -39.62 -14.70 -4.88
N ARG A 96 -39.86 -13.84 -5.88
CA ARG A 96 -40.68 -12.60 -5.73
C ARG A 96 -42.08 -12.68 -6.34
N ALA A 97 -42.60 -13.84 -6.68
CA ALA A 97 -43.97 -14.00 -7.13
C ALA A 97 -44.99 -13.97 -5.97
N GLY A 98 -45.00 -12.92 -5.16
CA GLY A 98 -45.98 -12.82 -4.09
C GLY A 98 -45.76 -11.67 -3.11
N ALA A 99 -45.79 -10.43 -3.56
CA ALA A 99 -46.18 -9.30 -2.71
C ALA A 99 -46.27 -7.98 -3.50
N LYS A 100 -47.46 -7.53 -3.77
CA LYS A 100 -47.74 -6.19 -4.31
C LYS A 100 -47.59 -5.13 -3.20
N LYS A 101 -46.61 -4.24 -3.36
CA LYS A 101 -46.58 -2.88 -2.74
C LYS A 101 -46.24 -1.86 -3.84
N PRO A 102 -46.80 -0.63 -3.78
CA PRO A 102 -46.61 0.37 -4.85
C PRO A 102 -45.12 0.70 -5.02
N ALA A 103 -44.64 0.67 -6.26
CA ALA A 103 -43.26 0.83 -6.64
C ALA A 103 -42.85 2.29 -6.56
N PRO A 104 -41.71 2.61 -5.92
CA PRO A 104 -41.02 3.89 -6.12
C PRO A 104 -40.50 3.98 -7.56
N THR A 105 -40.39 5.17 -8.10
CA THR A 105 -39.93 5.47 -9.46
C THR A 105 -38.56 4.82 -9.70
N GLU A 106 -38.34 4.24 -10.89
CA GLU A 106 -37.08 3.49 -11.23
C GLU A 106 -35.77 4.26 -10.96
N GLU A 107 -35.81 5.58 -11.11
CA GLU A 107 -34.69 6.47 -10.78
C GLU A 107 -34.40 6.57 -9.28
N GLU A 108 -35.42 6.56 -8.42
CA GLU A 108 -35.24 6.59 -6.96
C GLU A 108 -34.72 5.24 -6.42
N GLN A 109 -35.15 4.15 -7.03
CA GLN A 109 -34.64 2.80 -6.69
C GLN A 109 -33.17 2.68 -7.08
N LYS A 110 -32.77 3.01 -8.29
CA LYS A 110 -31.37 3.02 -8.75
C LYS A 110 -30.48 3.93 -7.90
N LYS A 111 -31.01 5.08 -7.45
CA LYS A 111 -30.25 6.00 -6.59
C LYS A 111 -30.08 5.49 -5.17
N LYS A 112 -31.07 4.76 -4.63
CA LYS A 112 -30.97 4.10 -3.32
C LYS A 112 -30.05 2.89 -3.36
N GLU A 113 -30.14 2.06 -4.39
CA GLU A 113 -29.27 0.90 -4.59
C GLU A 113 -27.81 1.34 -4.71
N LYS A 114 -27.51 2.31 -5.56
CA LYS A 114 -26.16 2.87 -5.73
C LYS A 114 -25.61 3.52 -4.44
N ARG A 115 -26.49 4.12 -3.62
CA ARG A 115 -26.09 4.66 -2.31
C ARG A 115 -25.80 3.57 -1.29
N GLN A 116 -26.61 2.50 -1.26
CA GLN A 116 -26.38 1.34 -0.40
C GLN A 116 -25.09 0.61 -0.76
N GLU A 117 -24.84 0.42 -2.04
CA GLU A 117 -23.64 -0.18 -2.59
C GLU A 117 -22.38 0.64 -2.22
N ASN A 118 -22.41 1.96 -2.41
CA ASN A 118 -21.31 2.84 -2.00
C ASN A 118 -21.05 2.83 -0.48
N VAL A 119 -22.11 2.75 0.33
CA VAL A 119 -21.97 2.66 1.81
C VAL A 119 -21.40 1.31 2.22
N LEU A 120 -21.84 0.22 1.59
CA LEU A 120 -21.35 -1.12 1.84
C LEU A 120 -19.88 -1.24 1.43
N MET A 121 -19.54 -0.74 0.24
CA MET A 121 -18.15 -0.71 -0.26
C MET A 121 -17.25 0.12 0.66
N GLY A 122 -17.68 1.34 1.02
CA GLY A 122 -16.95 2.20 1.96
C GLY A 122 -16.75 1.55 3.34
N GLY A 123 -17.78 0.87 3.86
CA GLY A 123 -17.72 0.12 5.10
C GLY A 123 -16.73 -1.04 5.04
N THR A 124 -16.75 -1.82 3.97
CA THR A 124 -15.81 -2.93 3.75
C THR A 124 -14.38 -2.46 3.67
N VAL A 125 -14.13 -1.37 2.94
CA VAL A 125 -12.78 -0.76 2.85
C VAL A 125 -12.31 -0.26 4.22
N ALA A 126 -13.16 0.42 4.98
CA ALA A 126 -12.82 0.90 6.32
C ALA A 126 -12.46 -0.26 7.26
N ILE A 127 -13.26 -1.33 7.28
CA ILE A 127 -13.00 -2.53 8.09
C ILE A 127 -11.68 -3.18 7.67
N SER A 128 -11.42 -3.29 6.36
CA SER A 128 -10.17 -3.85 5.84
C SER A 128 -8.94 -3.05 6.28
N ILE A 129 -9.03 -1.71 6.28
CA ILE A 129 -7.95 -0.84 6.77
C ILE A 129 -7.72 -1.06 8.28
N VAL A 130 -8.79 -1.11 9.07
CA VAL A 130 -8.69 -1.35 10.53
C VAL A 130 -8.03 -2.72 10.80
N LEU A 131 -8.44 -3.77 10.09
CA LEU A 131 -7.84 -5.10 10.21
C LEU A 131 -6.36 -5.11 9.79
N ALA A 132 -6.02 -4.42 8.70
CA ALA A 132 -4.63 -4.30 8.25
C ALA A 132 -3.76 -3.61 9.31
N VAL A 133 -4.22 -2.49 9.89
CA VAL A 133 -3.52 -1.81 10.98
C VAL A 133 -3.40 -2.72 12.21
N ALA A 134 -4.45 -3.43 12.58
CA ALA A 134 -4.43 -4.36 13.72
C ALA A 134 -3.41 -5.49 13.52
N ILE A 135 -3.37 -6.12 12.35
CA ILE A 135 -2.49 -7.27 12.06
C ILE A 135 -1.04 -6.82 11.84
N PHE A 136 -0.80 -5.74 11.09
CA PHE A 136 0.57 -5.37 10.68
C PHE A 136 1.25 -4.34 11.58
N MET A 137 0.50 -3.61 12.40
CA MET A 137 1.07 -2.61 13.32
C MET A 137 0.83 -2.97 14.79
N VAL A 138 -0.42 -3.26 15.17
CA VAL A 138 -0.79 -3.44 16.57
C VAL A 138 -0.32 -4.81 17.10
N LEU A 139 -0.55 -5.87 16.36
CA LEU A 139 -0.17 -7.23 16.76
C LEU A 139 1.35 -7.41 16.98
N PRO A 140 2.24 -7.01 16.05
CA PRO A 140 3.69 -7.08 16.28
C PRO A 140 4.15 -6.30 17.51
N TYR A 141 3.57 -5.13 17.74
CA TYR A 141 3.86 -4.29 18.90
C TYR A 141 3.51 -5.02 20.21
N TYR A 142 2.29 -5.55 20.35
CA TYR A 142 1.90 -6.25 21.58
C TYR A 142 2.69 -7.53 21.81
N ILE A 143 3.04 -8.26 20.76
CA ILE A 143 3.94 -9.41 20.87
C ILE A 143 5.31 -8.95 21.41
N SER A 144 5.86 -7.86 20.88
CA SER A 144 7.13 -7.29 21.35
C SER A 144 7.04 -6.86 22.82
N VAL A 145 5.96 -6.18 23.23
CA VAL A 145 5.71 -5.80 24.63
C VAL A 145 5.66 -7.02 25.55
N PHE A 146 5.05 -8.11 25.12
CA PHE A 146 5.05 -9.36 25.90
C PHE A 146 6.47 -9.89 26.17
N PHE A 147 7.38 -9.75 25.18
CA PHE A 147 8.77 -10.18 25.32
C PHE A 147 9.65 -9.21 26.13
N GLN A 148 9.22 -7.97 26.40
CA GLN A 148 9.98 -7.00 27.21
C GLN A 148 10.34 -7.53 28.61
N ARG A 149 9.54 -8.41 29.18
CA ARG A 149 9.82 -9.06 30.47
C ARG A 149 11.00 -10.03 30.43
N PHE A 150 11.39 -10.52 29.24
CA PHE A 150 12.49 -11.45 29.05
C PHE A 150 13.71 -10.81 28.42
N ILE A 151 13.50 -9.73 27.64
CA ILE A 151 14.54 -9.06 26.87
C ILE A 151 14.64 -7.62 27.35
N THR A 152 15.75 -7.31 28.03
CA THR A 152 16.01 -5.96 28.58
C THR A 152 16.63 -5.04 27.52
N SER A 153 17.25 -5.58 26.48
CA SER A 153 17.90 -4.80 25.41
C SER A 153 16.83 -4.22 24.46
N GLN A 154 16.75 -2.90 24.38
CA GLN A 154 15.86 -2.18 23.47
C GLN A 154 16.17 -2.48 21.99
N THR A 155 17.43 -2.68 21.66
CA THR A 155 17.86 -3.06 20.30
C THR A 155 17.37 -4.44 19.90
N LEU A 156 17.46 -5.41 20.80
CA LEU A 156 16.95 -6.77 20.54
C LEU A 156 15.42 -6.77 20.43
N LEU A 157 14.71 -5.98 21.24
CA LEU A 157 13.26 -5.83 21.14
C LEU A 157 12.85 -5.20 19.79
N ALA A 158 13.57 -4.18 19.33
CA ALA A 158 13.29 -3.56 18.03
C ALA A 158 13.55 -4.53 16.87
N LEU A 159 14.62 -5.32 16.96
CA LEU A 159 14.90 -6.37 15.98
C LEU A 159 13.81 -7.45 15.98
N LEU A 160 13.43 -7.92 17.17
CA LEU A 160 12.36 -8.91 17.33
C LEU A 160 11.04 -8.40 16.72
N GLU A 161 10.63 -7.16 17.04
CA GLU A 161 9.44 -6.55 16.46
C GLU A 161 9.51 -6.49 14.92
N GLY A 162 10.67 -6.12 14.36
CA GLY A 162 10.90 -6.10 12.93
C GLY A 162 10.79 -7.49 12.28
N VAL A 163 11.39 -8.50 12.91
CA VAL A 163 11.32 -9.91 12.44
C VAL A 163 9.88 -10.42 12.51
N ILE A 164 9.16 -10.15 13.60
CA ILE A 164 7.74 -10.53 13.75
C ILE A 164 6.91 -9.90 12.64
N ARG A 165 7.08 -8.60 12.39
CA ARG A 165 6.37 -7.85 11.36
C ARG A 165 6.63 -8.43 9.96
N LEU A 166 7.87 -8.73 9.65
CA LEU A 166 8.27 -9.37 8.39
C LEU A 166 7.67 -10.78 8.26
N THR A 167 7.70 -11.57 9.32
CA THR A 167 7.15 -12.93 9.36
C THR A 167 5.64 -12.91 9.13
N ILE A 168 4.91 -12.02 9.81
CA ILE A 168 3.47 -11.85 9.61
C ILE A 168 3.16 -11.45 8.17
N PHE A 169 3.92 -10.52 7.60
CA PHE A 169 3.73 -10.09 6.21
C PHE A 169 3.97 -11.23 5.21
N ILE A 170 5.09 -11.94 5.34
CA ILE A 170 5.40 -13.08 4.45
C ILE A 170 4.36 -14.18 4.63
N GLY A 171 3.99 -14.49 5.86
CA GLY A 171 2.95 -15.47 6.18
C GLY A 171 1.59 -15.09 5.57
N TYR A 172 1.21 -13.83 5.65
CA TYR A 172 0.00 -13.30 5.02
C TYR A 172 0.04 -13.46 3.50
N VAL A 173 1.14 -13.03 2.85
CA VAL A 173 1.30 -13.16 1.38
C VAL A 173 1.25 -14.63 0.96
N ALA A 174 1.89 -15.52 1.72
CA ALA A 174 1.84 -16.96 1.47
C ALA A 174 0.44 -17.52 1.65
N ALA A 175 -0.30 -17.11 2.69
CA ALA A 175 -1.66 -17.56 2.96
C ALA A 175 -2.64 -17.15 1.85
N ILE A 176 -2.61 -15.85 1.45
CA ILE A 176 -3.50 -15.38 0.36
C ILE A 176 -3.15 -16.02 -0.99
N SER A 177 -1.89 -16.42 -1.21
CA SER A 177 -1.47 -17.10 -2.44
C SER A 177 -2.11 -18.48 -2.65
N LEU A 178 -2.69 -19.07 -1.58
CA LEU A 178 -3.42 -20.32 -1.64
C LEU A 178 -4.87 -20.15 -2.14
N MET A 179 -5.41 -18.93 -2.10
CA MET A 179 -6.73 -18.61 -2.61
C MET A 179 -6.73 -18.73 -4.14
N PRO A 180 -7.71 -19.42 -4.75
CA PRO A 180 -7.74 -19.65 -6.21
C PRO A 180 -7.65 -18.36 -7.01
N ASP A 181 -8.41 -17.32 -6.62
CA ASP A 181 -8.47 -16.04 -7.34
C ASP A 181 -7.14 -15.29 -7.27
N ILE A 182 -6.53 -15.22 -6.08
CA ILE A 182 -5.22 -14.60 -5.89
C ILE A 182 -4.12 -15.36 -6.62
N LYS A 183 -4.20 -16.70 -6.63
CA LYS A 183 -3.29 -17.54 -7.40
C LYS A 183 -3.38 -17.22 -8.90
N ARG A 184 -4.57 -16.98 -9.44
CA ARG A 184 -4.75 -16.55 -10.84
C ARG A 184 -4.11 -15.18 -11.09
N VAL A 185 -4.34 -14.21 -10.21
CA VAL A 185 -3.67 -12.89 -10.30
C VAL A 185 -2.15 -13.06 -10.31
N TYR A 186 -1.57 -13.93 -9.47
CA TYR A 186 -0.13 -14.20 -9.48
C TYR A 186 0.35 -14.90 -10.77
N MET A 187 -0.50 -15.71 -11.41
CA MET A 187 -0.18 -16.28 -12.73
C MET A 187 -0.12 -15.18 -13.80
N TYR A 188 -1.07 -14.23 -13.80
CA TYR A 188 -1.06 -13.08 -14.69
C TYR A 188 0.13 -12.15 -14.42
N HIS A 189 0.54 -11.96 -13.17
CA HIS A 189 1.77 -11.26 -12.81
C HIS A 189 3.03 -11.98 -13.36
N GLY A 190 3.03 -13.30 -13.33
CA GLY A 190 4.06 -14.09 -14.00
C GLY A 190 4.07 -13.90 -15.51
N ALA A 191 2.90 -13.79 -16.15
CA ALA A 191 2.77 -13.54 -17.59
C ALA A 191 3.28 -12.13 -17.96
N GLU A 192 2.96 -11.11 -17.15
CA GLU A 192 3.51 -9.76 -17.28
C GLU A 192 5.05 -9.79 -17.32
N HIS A 193 5.68 -10.40 -16.31
CA HIS A 193 7.14 -10.50 -16.24
C HIS A 193 7.74 -11.24 -17.44
N LYS A 194 7.10 -12.32 -17.89
CA LYS A 194 7.55 -13.09 -19.05
C LYS A 194 7.48 -12.27 -20.34
N CYS A 195 6.42 -11.50 -20.54
CA CYS A 195 6.28 -10.62 -21.70
C CYS A 195 7.39 -9.54 -21.71
N ILE A 196 7.61 -8.87 -20.57
CA ILE A 196 8.65 -7.84 -20.45
C ILE A 196 10.04 -8.46 -20.68
N ASN A 197 10.34 -9.61 -20.04
CA ASN A 197 11.62 -10.29 -20.22
C ASN A 197 11.85 -10.74 -21.67
N CYS A 198 10.81 -11.20 -22.36
CA CYS A 198 10.87 -11.61 -23.77
C CYS A 198 11.36 -10.47 -24.65
N ILE A 199 10.71 -9.31 -24.58
CA ILE A 199 11.08 -8.14 -25.40
C ILE A 199 12.43 -7.54 -25.01
N GLU A 200 12.78 -7.53 -23.70
CA GLU A 200 14.07 -7.02 -23.24
C GLU A 200 15.25 -7.92 -23.61
N GLN A 201 14.99 -9.19 -23.95
CA GLN A 201 15.97 -10.11 -24.52
C GLN A 201 16.05 -10.01 -26.05
N GLY A 202 15.20 -9.17 -26.66
CA GLY A 202 15.16 -9.00 -28.13
C GLY A 202 14.48 -10.14 -28.87
N MET A 203 13.65 -10.93 -28.19
CA MET A 203 12.87 -12.01 -28.82
C MET A 203 11.51 -11.48 -29.31
N ASP A 204 11.01 -12.06 -30.39
CA ASP A 204 9.68 -11.76 -30.87
C ASP A 204 8.60 -12.12 -29.84
N LEU A 205 7.60 -11.28 -29.69
CA LEU A 205 6.54 -11.44 -28.69
C LEU A 205 5.52 -12.49 -29.17
N THR A 206 5.92 -13.74 -29.13
CA THR A 206 5.08 -14.91 -29.45
C THR A 206 4.84 -15.73 -28.19
N VAL A 207 3.74 -16.50 -28.16
CA VAL A 207 3.42 -17.38 -27.00
C VAL A 207 4.56 -18.34 -26.70
N GLU A 208 5.25 -18.84 -27.73
CA GLU A 208 6.38 -19.75 -27.57
C GLU A 208 7.57 -19.09 -26.88
N ASN A 209 7.99 -17.91 -27.33
CA ASN A 209 9.11 -17.16 -26.77
C ASN A 209 8.80 -16.66 -25.36
N VAL A 210 7.59 -16.13 -25.14
CA VAL A 210 7.14 -15.71 -23.81
C VAL A 210 7.11 -16.88 -22.83
N ARG A 211 6.68 -18.07 -23.26
CA ARG A 211 6.69 -19.29 -22.42
C ARG A 211 8.10 -19.66 -21.98
N LYS A 212 9.11 -19.49 -22.82
CA LYS A 212 10.53 -19.76 -22.52
C LYS A 212 11.16 -18.70 -21.64
N SER A 213 10.58 -17.47 -21.60
CA SER A 213 11.11 -16.36 -20.82
C SER A 213 10.92 -16.54 -19.32
N SER A 214 11.79 -15.92 -18.50
CA SER A 214 11.73 -15.99 -17.03
C SER A 214 10.51 -15.26 -16.47
N ARG A 215 9.87 -15.85 -15.46
CA ARG A 215 8.84 -15.18 -14.64
C ARG A 215 9.43 -14.27 -13.56
N LEU A 216 10.75 -14.27 -13.36
CA LEU A 216 11.42 -13.41 -12.39
C LEU A 216 11.92 -12.17 -13.10
N HIS A 217 11.54 -10.99 -12.59
CA HIS A 217 11.92 -9.71 -13.17
C HIS A 217 12.52 -8.79 -12.12
N LYS A 218 13.61 -8.09 -12.44
CA LYS A 218 14.40 -7.29 -11.49
C LYS A 218 13.66 -6.05 -10.96
N ARG A 219 12.65 -5.58 -11.67
CA ARG A 219 11.89 -4.36 -11.34
C ARG A 219 10.46 -4.65 -10.86
N CYS A 220 10.30 -5.76 -10.17
CA CYS A 220 9.01 -6.14 -9.62
C CYS A 220 8.64 -5.27 -8.42
N GLY A 221 7.42 -4.73 -8.41
CA GLY A 221 6.89 -3.91 -7.32
C GLY A 221 6.83 -4.65 -5.97
N THR A 222 6.60 -5.97 -5.97
CA THR A 222 6.61 -6.78 -4.74
C THR A 222 8.00 -6.87 -4.12
N SER A 223 9.05 -6.99 -4.95
CA SER A 223 10.45 -6.94 -4.47
C SER A 223 10.78 -5.57 -3.87
N PHE A 224 10.27 -4.50 -4.44
CA PHE A 224 10.44 -3.15 -3.90
C PHE A 224 9.79 -3.01 -2.52
N LEU A 225 8.58 -3.52 -2.31
CA LEU A 225 7.91 -3.49 -1.00
C LEU A 225 8.71 -4.25 0.08
N LEU A 226 9.25 -5.42 -0.26
CA LEU A 226 10.11 -6.19 0.66
C LEU A 226 11.40 -5.43 1.02
N ILE A 227 12.04 -4.79 0.04
CA ILE A 227 13.24 -3.98 0.27
C ILE A 227 12.93 -2.78 1.17
N VAL A 228 11.84 -2.05 0.92
CA VAL A 228 11.39 -0.92 1.76
C VAL A 228 11.12 -1.40 3.19
N MET A 229 10.51 -2.55 3.37
CA MET A 229 10.27 -3.13 4.70
C MET A 229 11.57 -3.47 5.41
N LEU A 230 12.53 -4.09 4.73
CA LEU A 230 13.85 -4.39 5.30
C LEU A 230 14.62 -3.11 5.67
N ILE A 231 14.62 -2.11 4.79
CA ILE A 231 15.23 -0.80 5.07
C ILE A 231 14.56 -0.15 6.28
N SER A 232 13.24 -0.22 6.39
CA SER A 232 12.50 0.33 7.54
C SER A 232 12.90 -0.36 8.84
N ILE A 233 13.06 -1.68 8.86
CA ILE A 233 13.52 -2.42 10.04
C ILE A 233 14.91 -1.94 10.45
N VAL A 234 15.85 -1.87 9.50
CA VAL A 234 17.21 -1.37 9.75
C VAL A 234 17.18 0.07 10.26
N PHE A 235 16.38 0.95 9.63
CA PHE A 235 16.25 2.34 10.02
C PHE A 235 15.69 2.49 11.44
N PHE A 236 14.66 1.71 11.81
CA PHE A 236 14.12 1.70 13.17
C PHE A 236 15.10 1.17 14.21
N LEU A 237 15.98 0.24 13.86
CA LEU A 237 17.08 -0.19 14.74
C LEU A 237 17.99 0.98 15.10
N PHE A 238 18.36 1.82 14.12
CA PHE A 238 19.21 2.99 14.37
C PHE A 238 18.49 4.09 15.17
N ILE A 239 17.19 4.29 14.97
CA ILE A 239 16.41 5.30 15.71
C ILE A 239 16.19 4.90 17.17
N ARG A 240 16.01 3.60 17.45
CA ARG A 240 15.79 3.09 18.82
C ARG A 240 17.07 2.86 19.60
N VAL A 241 18.24 2.89 18.96
CA VAL A 241 19.51 2.92 19.68
C VAL A 241 19.63 4.28 20.34
N ASP A 242 19.90 4.30 21.67
CA ASP A 242 20.20 5.50 22.46
C ASP A 242 21.53 6.13 21.99
N ASN A 243 21.58 6.52 20.75
CA ASN A 243 22.73 7.16 20.16
C ASN A 243 22.58 8.67 20.35
N ARG A 244 23.19 9.19 21.43
CA ARG A 244 23.23 10.62 21.73
C ARG A 244 23.65 11.48 20.52
N ILE A 245 24.54 10.97 19.69
CA ILE A 245 25.02 11.68 18.48
C ILE A 245 23.89 11.84 17.46
N LEU A 246 23.11 10.76 17.21
CA LEU A 246 21.99 10.79 16.28
C LEU A 246 20.86 11.70 16.81
N GLN A 247 20.56 11.62 18.11
CA GLN A 247 19.59 12.48 18.76
C GLN A 247 19.99 13.96 18.65
N LEU A 248 21.26 14.29 18.93
CA LEU A 248 21.78 15.64 18.80
C LEU A 248 21.76 16.15 17.36
N LEU A 249 22.08 15.32 16.37
CA LEU A 249 22.00 15.67 14.96
C LEU A 249 20.56 15.97 14.53
N LEU A 250 19.59 15.17 14.97
CA LEU A 250 18.16 15.41 14.70
C LEU A 250 17.67 16.68 15.40
N GLN A 251 18.06 16.88 16.66
CA GLN A 251 17.73 18.11 17.39
C GLN A 251 18.30 19.35 16.70
N ARG A 252 19.53 19.28 16.19
CA ARG A 252 20.14 20.41 15.47
C ARG A 252 19.37 20.84 14.21
N ILE A 253 18.60 19.95 13.61
CA ILE A 253 17.74 20.25 12.46
C ILE A 253 16.40 20.85 12.92
N THR A 254 15.91 20.43 14.09
CA THR A 254 14.57 20.78 14.60
C THR A 254 14.60 21.93 15.64
N THR A 255 15.78 22.30 16.13
CA THR A 255 15.95 23.42 17.07
C THR A 255 16.83 24.49 16.43
N ARG A 256 16.52 25.75 16.73
CA ARG A 256 17.30 26.91 16.33
C ARG A 256 17.57 27.78 17.56
N GLU A 257 18.57 28.64 17.49
CA GLU A 257 18.87 29.58 18.56
C GLU A 257 17.68 30.51 18.77
N PRO A 258 17.08 30.55 19.97
CA PRO A 258 15.96 31.43 20.28
C PRO A 258 16.43 32.86 20.52
N ASP A 259 15.57 33.82 20.31
CA ASP A 259 15.77 35.18 20.78
C ASP A 259 15.42 35.33 22.27
N ASP A 260 15.81 36.47 22.89
CA ASP A 260 15.62 36.67 24.30
C ASP A 260 14.14 36.64 24.73
N SER A 261 13.24 37.10 23.87
CA SER A 261 11.80 37.09 24.15
C SER A 261 11.24 35.64 24.22
N MET A 262 11.74 34.73 23.41
CA MET A 262 11.38 33.31 23.44
C MET A 262 11.96 32.64 24.70
N ILE A 263 13.18 33.05 25.12
CA ILE A 263 13.79 32.54 26.35
C ILE A 263 12.98 32.98 27.58
N GLU A 264 12.51 34.22 27.64
CA GLU A 264 11.64 34.73 28.71
C GLU A 264 10.35 33.92 28.86
N VAL A 265 9.70 33.57 27.73
CA VAL A 265 8.52 32.71 27.74
C VAL A 265 8.87 31.32 28.28
N GLY A 266 10.01 30.75 27.88
CA GLY A 266 10.54 29.50 28.40
C GLY A 266 10.76 29.51 29.90
N ILE A 267 11.37 30.56 30.42
CA ILE A 267 11.62 30.76 31.86
C ILE A 267 10.30 30.84 32.61
N ALA A 268 9.36 31.66 32.17
CA ALA A 268 8.06 31.80 32.82
C ALA A 268 7.29 30.43 32.85
N SER A 269 7.41 29.64 31.80
CA SER A 269 6.79 28.29 31.75
C SER A 269 7.41 27.34 32.77
N VAL A 270 8.73 27.35 32.95
CA VAL A 270 9.44 26.55 33.93
C VAL A 270 9.06 26.96 35.34
N GLU A 271 9.05 28.26 35.63
CA GLU A 271 8.71 28.82 36.96
C GLU A 271 7.27 28.48 37.37
N ALA A 272 6.34 28.33 36.41
CA ALA A 272 4.96 28.00 36.68
C ALA A 272 4.74 26.55 37.15
N VAL A 273 5.63 25.62 36.78
CA VAL A 273 5.44 24.18 36.98
C VAL A 273 6.53 23.50 37.81
N PHE A 274 7.66 24.17 38.05
CA PHE A 274 8.82 23.54 38.66
C PHE A 274 9.60 24.49 39.57
N ASP A 275 9.89 24.06 40.83
CA ASP A 275 10.76 24.81 41.73
C ASP A 275 12.23 24.57 41.38
N TRP A 276 12.66 25.28 40.34
CA TRP A 276 14.01 25.19 39.82
C TRP A 276 15.06 25.74 40.82
N LYS A 277 14.66 26.64 41.75
CA LYS A 277 15.59 27.20 42.76
C LYS A 277 16.05 26.16 43.76
N SER A 278 15.11 25.41 44.31
CA SER A 278 15.43 24.29 45.20
C SER A 278 16.24 23.22 44.50
N TYR A 279 15.85 22.84 43.28
CA TYR A 279 16.57 21.86 42.47
C TYR A 279 18.04 22.27 42.18
N VAL A 280 18.29 23.50 41.77
CA VAL A 280 19.65 24.02 41.49
C VAL A 280 20.48 24.07 42.79
N LYS A 281 19.86 24.40 43.91
CA LYS A 281 20.51 24.40 45.23
C LYS A 281 20.99 23.00 45.58
N GLU A 282 20.14 22.00 45.50
CA GLU A 282 20.51 20.61 45.76
C GLU A 282 21.67 20.12 44.87
N ILE A 283 21.65 20.45 43.57
CA ILE A 283 22.74 20.07 42.66
C ILE A 283 24.07 20.73 43.05
N ARG A 284 24.03 22.00 43.50
CA ARG A 284 25.25 22.74 43.92
C ARG A 284 25.81 22.22 45.25
N GLU A 285 24.97 21.67 46.11
CA GLU A 285 25.37 21.07 47.39
C GLU A 285 25.94 19.65 47.20
N GLN A 286 25.64 18.98 46.09
CA GLN A 286 26.14 17.63 45.74
C GLN A 286 27.41 17.66 44.87
N ALA A 287 27.78 18.80 44.31
CA ALA A 287 28.99 19.00 43.45
C ALA A 287 30.18 19.50 44.25
#